data_6b862866e05450311110d9135abe7c19
#
_entry.id   6b862866e05450311110d9135abe7c19
#
_cell.length_a   1.000
_cell.length_b   1.000
_cell.length_c   1.000
_cell.angle_alpha   90.00
_cell.angle_beta   90.00
_cell.angle_gamma   90.00
#
_symmetry.space_group_name_H-M   'P 1'
#
loop_
_entity.id
_entity.type
_entity.pdbx_description
1 polymer ?
#
loop_
_entity_poly.entity_id
_entity_poly.type
_entity_poly.pdbx_seq_one_letter_code
_entity_poly.pdbx_strand_id
1 'polypeptide(L)'
;RVLWTQDPATFKGRFFNFDGIAVRPQPVQNPCPPIWMANNPWVFGTSKSGTINRQVDRVARLADGWMTVGATPEQFDSAWREICDAAESHGRDSAQLETAIYFNLNLNDDRAEAYAESKRFLDEYYSSDWPEWKVNVWTACGAPAECAERILAFEPAGAQTMIIRFTSYDQKAQLARFLDEVAPLL
;
A
#
# COMPACT_ATOMS: atom_id res chain seq x y z
N ARG A 1 5.19 -19.32 2.79
CA ARG A 1 6.41 -19.51 3.60
C ARG A 1 6.99 -20.91 3.41
N VAL A 2 6.23 -22.00 3.59
CA VAL A 2 6.73 -23.38 3.51
C VAL A 2 7.60 -23.64 2.28
N LEU A 3 7.18 -23.19 1.09
CA LEU A 3 7.94 -23.35 -0.16
C LEU A 3 9.31 -22.61 -0.16
N TRP A 4 9.48 -21.60 0.70
CA TRP A 4 10.71 -20.82 0.80
C TRP A 4 11.62 -21.26 1.95
N THR A 5 11.06 -22.01 2.90
CA THR A 5 11.78 -22.40 4.14
C THR A 5 12.08 -23.88 4.23
N GLN A 6 11.52 -24.69 3.31
CA GLN A 6 11.76 -26.13 3.23
C GLN A 6 12.20 -26.52 1.81
N ASP A 7 13.14 -27.48 1.71
CA ASP A 7 13.68 -27.96 0.44
C ASP A 7 14.09 -29.44 0.54
N PRO A 8 13.32 -30.37 -0.01
CA PRO A 8 12.00 -30.17 -0.63
C PRO A 8 10.90 -29.83 0.37
N ALA A 9 9.90 -29.08 -0.07
CA ALA A 9 8.80 -28.62 0.74
C ALA A 9 7.61 -29.62 0.71
N THR A 10 7.03 -29.88 1.87
CA THR A 10 5.80 -30.66 2.03
C THR A 10 4.79 -29.89 2.85
N PHE A 11 3.55 -29.84 2.39
CA PHE A 11 2.47 -29.15 3.09
C PHE A 11 1.14 -29.90 2.98
N LYS A 12 0.46 -30.06 4.11
CA LYS A 12 -0.89 -30.64 4.20
C LYS A 12 -1.82 -29.66 4.86
N GLY A 13 -2.61 -28.95 4.06
CA GLY A 13 -3.59 -27.99 4.52
C GLY A 13 -5.00 -28.32 4.04
N ARG A 14 -5.95 -27.52 4.47
CA ARG A 14 -7.37 -27.70 4.09
C ARG A 14 -7.60 -27.51 2.58
N PHE A 15 -6.90 -26.56 1.95
CA PHE A 15 -7.12 -26.18 0.55
C PHE A 15 -5.96 -26.59 -0.37
N PHE A 16 -4.74 -26.66 0.16
CA PHE A 16 -3.54 -26.99 -0.60
C PHE A 16 -2.82 -28.17 0.05
N ASN A 17 -2.44 -29.13 -0.78
CA ASN A 17 -1.65 -30.27 -0.36
C ASN A 17 -0.58 -30.52 -1.42
N PHE A 18 0.67 -30.60 -1.01
CA PHE A 18 1.78 -30.96 -1.89
C PHE A 18 2.86 -31.67 -1.11
N ASP A 19 3.65 -32.46 -1.80
CA ASP A 19 4.73 -33.25 -1.23
C ASP A 19 5.97 -33.22 -2.14
N GLY A 20 7.15 -33.00 -1.52
CA GLY A 20 8.41 -33.05 -2.21
C GLY A 20 8.64 -31.95 -3.26
N ILE A 21 8.00 -30.79 -3.15
CA ILE A 21 8.13 -29.71 -4.11
C ILE A 21 9.39 -28.89 -3.82
N ALA A 22 10.27 -28.74 -4.82
CA ALA A 22 11.43 -27.87 -4.76
C ALA A 22 11.19 -26.58 -5.57
N VAL A 23 11.45 -25.42 -4.96
CA VAL A 23 11.41 -24.11 -5.61
C VAL A 23 12.83 -23.60 -5.78
N ARG A 24 13.16 -23.18 -7.00
CA ARG A 24 14.49 -22.67 -7.35
C ARG A 24 14.39 -21.36 -8.14
N PRO A 25 15.23 -20.36 -7.87
CA PRO A 25 16.19 -20.31 -6.75
C PRO A 25 15.49 -20.17 -5.39
N GLN A 26 16.13 -20.59 -4.32
CA GLN A 26 15.67 -20.30 -2.95
C GLN A 26 15.88 -18.81 -2.63
N PRO A 27 15.06 -18.19 -1.76
CA PRO A 27 15.29 -16.83 -1.29
C PRO A 27 16.65 -16.67 -0.60
N VAL A 28 17.23 -15.48 -0.77
CA VAL A 28 18.44 -15.09 -0.05
C VAL A 28 18.12 -14.67 1.40
N GLN A 29 16.91 -14.10 1.60
CA GLN A 29 16.45 -13.66 2.92
C GLN A 29 16.16 -14.86 3.83
N ASN A 30 16.51 -14.73 5.10
CA ASN A 30 16.28 -15.76 6.12
C ASN A 30 15.27 -15.25 7.18
N PRO A 31 14.19 -15.98 7.48
CA PRO A 31 13.83 -17.32 6.95
C PRO A 31 13.24 -17.29 5.53
N CYS A 32 12.74 -16.16 5.07
CA CYS A 32 12.18 -15.93 3.73
C CYS A 32 11.95 -14.44 3.52
N PRO A 33 11.63 -13.98 2.28
CA PRO A 33 11.23 -12.60 2.03
C PRO A 33 10.03 -12.20 2.89
N PRO A 34 9.95 -10.94 3.36
CA PRO A 34 8.78 -10.45 4.06
C PRO A 34 7.54 -10.51 3.17
N ILE A 35 6.43 -10.94 3.75
CA ILE A 35 5.15 -11.05 3.05
C ILE A 35 4.26 -9.91 3.48
N TRP A 36 4.00 -8.99 2.58
CA TRP A 36 3.04 -7.92 2.80
C TRP A 36 1.67 -8.31 2.28
N MET A 37 0.64 -7.95 3.02
CA MET A 37 -0.74 -8.12 2.61
C MET A 37 -1.37 -6.79 2.23
N ALA A 38 -1.86 -6.71 1.00
CA ALA A 38 -2.61 -5.56 0.52
C ALA A 38 -4.10 -5.75 0.86
N ASN A 39 -4.68 -4.79 1.57
CA ASN A 39 -6.12 -4.68 1.74
C ASN A 39 -6.54 -3.24 2.02
N ASN A 40 -7.80 -2.94 1.76
CA ASN A 40 -8.41 -1.64 1.99
C ASN A 40 -9.60 -1.80 2.93
N PRO A 41 -9.43 -1.64 4.24
CA PRO A 41 -10.52 -1.78 5.20
C PRO A 41 -11.69 -0.81 4.95
N TRP A 42 -11.42 0.32 4.29
CA TRP A 42 -12.42 1.38 4.06
C TRP A 42 -12.96 1.46 2.65
N VAL A 43 -12.55 0.59 1.77
CA VAL A 43 -12.92 0.76 0.37
C VAL A 43 -14.42 0.90 0.21
N PHE A 44 -14.78 2.12 -0.18
CA PHE A 44 -16.04 2.47 -0.83
C PHE A 44 -17.31 2.35 -0.02
N GLY A 45 -17.28 2.76 1.23
CA GLY A 45 -18.49 3.05 2.00
C GLY A 45 -19.35 1.85 2.39
N THR A 46 -18.88 0.63 2.21
CA THR A 46 -19.67 -0.58 2.41
C THR A 46 -19.03 -1.63 3.31
N SER A 47 -17.97 -1.30 4.04
CA SER A 47 -17.39 -2.31 4.92
C SER A 47 -18.32 -2.59 6.09
N LYS A 48 -18.98 -3.74 6.02
CA LYS A 48 -19.62 -4.32 7.19
C LYS A 48 -18.52 -4.59 8.22
N SER A 49 -18.72 -4.16 9.43
CA SER A 49 -17.80 -4.31 10.57
C SER A 49 -17.07 -5.68 10.61
N GLY A 50 -17.77 -6.80 10.37
CA GLY A 50 -17.16 -8.12 10.34
C GLY A 50 -16.22 -8.43 9.16
N THR A 51 -16.19 -7.60 8.11
CA THR A 51 -15.25 -7.76 6.99
C THR A 51 -13.94 -7.04 7.30
N ILE A 52 -14.01 -5.87 7.91
CA ILE A 52 -12.83 -5.13 8.41
C ILE A 52 -12.09 -6.00 9.40
N ASN A 53 -12.77 -6.51 10.42
CA ASN A 53 -12.15 -7.35 11.44
C ASN A 53 -11.43 -8.57 10.85
N ARG A 54 -11.98 -9.21 9.81
CA ARG A 54 -11.30 -10.35 9.15
C ARG A 54 -10.08 -9.96 8.34
N GLN A 55 -10.08 -8.78 7.73
CA GLN A 55 -8.92 -8.28 6.98
C GLN A 55 -7.79 -7.89 7.92
N VAL A 56 -8.10 -7.13 8.97
CA VAL A 56 -7.17 -6.75 10.04
C VAL A 56 -6.58 -7.99 10.70
N ASP A 57 -7.41 -8.92 11.18
CA ASP A 57 -6.99 -10.16 11.82
C ASP A 57 -6.04 -10.99 10.93
N ARG A 58 -6.32 -11.07 9.63
CA ARG A 58 -5.46 -11.80 8.70
C ARG A 58 -4.07 -11.18 8.55
N VAL A 59 -3.99 -9.84 8.45
CA VAL A 59 -2.70 -9.13 8.44
C VAL A 59 -1.96 -9.38 9.75
N ALA A 60 -2.64 -9.12 10.87
CA ALA A 60 -2.09 -9.25 12.21
C ALA A 60 -1.49 -10.64 12.49
N ARG A 61 -2.14 -11.71 12.02
CA ARG A 61 -1.66 -13.08 12.25
C ARG A 61 -0.60 -13.56 11.27
N LEU A 62 -0.63 -13.13 10.01
CA LEU A 62 0.07 -13.84 8.94
C LEU A 62 1.08 -12.99 8.16
N ALA A 63 0.92 -11.68 8.12
CA ALA A 63 1.77 -10.80 7.33
C ALA A 63 2.99 -10.31 8.12
N ASP A 64 4.02 -9.90 7.39
CA ASP A 64 5.17 -9.17 7.93
C ASP A 64 4.97 -7.66 7.71
N GLY A 65 4.04 -7.29 6.84
CA GLY A 65 3.67 -5.89 6.61
C GLY A 65 2.27 -5.75 6.00
N TRP A 66 1.78 -4.53 6.05
CA TRP A 66 0.49 -4.12 5.50
C TRP A 66 0.64 -3.01 4.47
N MET A 67 -0.09 -3.11 3.38
CA MET A 67 -0.17 -2.08 2.35
C MET A 67 -1.62 -1.74 2.06
N THR A 68 -1.90 -0.45 1.87
CA THR A 68 -3.23 0.02 1.47
C THR A 68 -3.18 1.09 0.38
N VAL A 69 -4.33 1.44 -0.16
CA VAL A 69 -4.54 2.49 -1.15
C VAL A 69 -5.77 3.32 -0.81
N GLY A 70 -5.85 4.55 -1.30
CA GLY A 70 -7.07 5.36 -1.24
C GLY A 70 -7.57 5.64 0.17
N ALA A 71 -6.67 5.77 1.12
CA ALA A 71 -6.94 6.17 2.50
C ALA A 71 -6.61 7.65 2.71
N THR A 72 -7.32 8.31 3.64
CA THR A 72 -6.82 9.53 4.27
C THR A 72 -5.78 9.17 5.35
N PRO A 73 -4.92 10.11 5.80
CA PRO A 73 -3.99 9.85 6.90
C PRO A 73 -4.70 9.34 8.17
N GLU A 74 -5.87 9.89 8.51
CA GLU A 74 -6.65 9.48 9.68
C GLU A 74 -7.19 8.04 9.54
N GLN A 75 -7.64 7.67 8.34
CA GLN A 75 -8.07 6.31 8.06
C GLN A 75 -6.90 5.33 8.14
N PHE A 76 -5.74 5.73 7.62
CA PHE A 76 -4.53 4.93 7.68
C PHE A 76 -4.11 4.69 9.14
N ASP A 77 -4.01 5.75 9.95
CA ASP A 77 -3.69 5.67 11.39
C ASP A 77 -4.66 4.75 12.13
N SER A 78 -5.97 4.94 11.93
CA SER A 78 -6.99 4.11 12.61
C SER A 78 -6.82 2.63 12.32
N ALA A 79 -6.63 2.24 11.05
CA ALA A 79 -6.45 0.83 10.72
C ALA A 79 -5.10 0.29 11.14
N TRP A 80 -4.06 1.10 11.08
CA TRP A 80 -2.75 0.67 11.55
C TRP A 80 -2.79 0.32 13.04
N ARG A 81 -3.42 1.15 13.86
CA ARG A 81 -3.64 0.85 15.28
C ARG A 81 -4.42 -0.44 15.48
N GLU A 82 -5.52 -0.63 14.75
CA GLU A 82 -6.30 -1.88 14.83
C GLU A 82 -5.46 -3.12 14.46
N ILE A 83 -4.57 -3.00 13.47
CA ILE A 83 -3.65 -4.08 13.08
C ILE A 83 -2.63 -4.36 14.19
N CYS A 84 -2.05 -3.32 14.78
CA CYS A 84 -1.10 -3.46 15.89
C CYS A 84 -1.75 -4.14 17.10
N ASP A 85 -2.89 -3.65 17.55
CA ASP A 85 -3.65 -4.22 18.68
C ASP A 85 -4.00 -5.70 18.44
N ALA A 86 -4.44 -6.02 17.20
CA ALA A 86 -4.73 -7.39 16.82
C ALA A 86 -3.46 -8.27 16.80
N ALA A 87 -2.33 -7.76 16.33
CA ALA A 87 -1.06 -8.50 16.34
C ALA A 87 -0.61 -8.82 17.75
N GLU A 88 -0.66 -7.85 18.66
CA GLU A 88 -0.33 -8.04 20.07
C GLU A 88 -1.28 -9.03 20.75
N SER A 89 -2.57 -9.01 20.44
CA SER A 89 -3.53 -10.01 20.94
C SER A 89 -3.21 -11.44 20.48
N HIS A 90 -2.52 -11.57 19.35
CA HIS A 90 -1.98 -12.84 18.83
C HIS A 90 -0.57 -13.17 19.33
N GLY A 91 -0.01 -12.38 20.27
CA GLY A 91 1.32 -12.58 20.82
C GLY A 91 2.45 -12.22 19.85
N ARG A 92 2.17 -11.37 18.84
CA ARG A 92 3.17 -10.86 17.93
C ARG A 92 3.58 -9.45 18.33
N ASP A 93 4.85 -9.15 18.20
CA ASP A 93 5.40 -7.81 18.39
C ASP A 93 4.99 -6.91 17.19
N SER A 94 4.11 -5.94 17.44
CA SER A 94 3.64 -5.01 16.40
C SER A 94 4.76 -4.13 15.83
N ALA A 95 5.84 -3.90 16.59
CA ALA A 95 7.01 -3.16 16.12
C ALA A 95 7.79 -3.87 15.00
N GLN A 96 7.56 -5.17 14.78
CA GLN A 96 8.13 -5.94 13.68
C GLN A 96 7.30 -5.90 12.40
N LEU A 97 6.13 -5.24 12.43
CA LEU A 97 5.29 -5.09 11.25
C LEU A 97 5.68 -3.83 10.48
N GLU A 98 5.69 -3.95 9.17
CA GLU A 98 5.96 -2.83 8.26
C GLU A 98 4.68 -2.28 7.66
N THR A 99 4.69 -1.01 7.29
CA THR A 99 3.55 -0.36 6.63
C THR A 99 3.93 0.30 5.32
N ALA A 100 2.98 0.29 4.39
CA ALA A 100 3.08 1.07 3.17
C ALA A 100 1.74 1.65 2.74
N ILE A 101 1.80 2.80 2.10
CA ILE A 101 0.69 3.33 1.32
C ILE A 101 1.09 3.47 -0.14
N TYR A 102 0.21 2.99 -1.04
CA TYR A 102 0.33 3.19 -2.47
C TYR A 102 -0.46 4.44 -2.87
N PHE A 103 0.24 5.44 -3.39
CA PHE A 103 -0.27 6.78 -3.60
C PHE A 103 0.02 7.27 -5.02
N ASN A 104 -0.87 8.07 -5.59
CA ASN A 104 -0.68 8.65 -6.90
C ASN A 104 -0.16 10.08 -6.80
N LEU A 105 0.63 10.49 -7.79
CA LEU A 105 1.21 11.82 -7.86
C LEU A 105 1.15 12.37 -9.29
N ASN A 106 0.83 13.66 -9.42
CA ASN A 106 0.98 14.40 -10.67
C ASN A 106 1.47 15.81 -10.38
N LEU A 107 2.71 16.09 -10.77
CA LEU A 107 3.39 17.36 -10.58
C LEU A 107 3.10 18.30 -11.74
N ASN A 108 2.37 19.36 -11.48
CA ASN A 108 2.14 20.45 -12.42
C ASN A 108 1.88 21.72 -11.61
N ASP A 109 2.43 22.85 -12.03
CA ASP A 109 2.21 24.14 -11.36
C ASP A 109 0.76 24.61 -11.50
N ASP A 110 0.06 24.14 -12.54
CA ASP A 110 -1.39 24.22 -12.64
C ASP A 110 -2.04 22.95 -12.04
N ARG A 111 -2.57 23.10 -10.83
CA ARG A 111 -3.26 22.00 -10.12
C ARG A 111 -4.47 21.47 -10.87
N ALA A 112 -5.19 22.32 -11.61
CA ALA A 112 -6.38 21.89 -12.36
C ALA A 112 -5.99 21.00 -13.54
N GLU A 113 -4.90 21.34 -14.23
CA GLU A 113 -4.35 20.50 -15.30
C GLU A 113 -3.83 19.18 -14.74
N ALA A 114 -3.07 19.21 -13.63
CA ALA A 114 -2.60 17.99 -12.95
C ALA A 114 -3.76 17.06 -12.59
N TYR A 115 -4.82 17.61 -12.04
CA TYR A 115 -6.02 16.86 -11.67
C TYR A 115 -6.73 16.27 -12.89
N ALA A 116 -6.94 17.08 -13.94
CA ALA A 116 -7.61 16.63 -15.17
C ALA A 116 -6.84 15.49 -15.86
N GLU A 117 -5.51 15.59 -15.92
CA GLU A 117 -4.66 14.53 -16.44
C GLU A 117 -4.74 13.26 -15.57
N SER A 118 -4.64 13.40 -14.25
CA SER A 118 -4.73 12.29 -13.31
C SER A 118 -6.07 11.57 -13.40
N LYS A 119 -7.18 12.32 -13.46
CA LYS A 119 -8.53 11.77 -13.63
C LYS A 119 -8.61 10.93 -14.91
N ARG A 120 -8.19 11.50 -16.04
CA ARG A 120 -8.19 10.79 -17.32
C ARG A 120 -7.30 9.55 -17.29
N PHE A 121 -6.09 9.65 -16.74
CA PHE A 121 -5.18 8.52 -16.59
C PHE A 121 -5.81 7.39 -15.78
N LEU A 122 -6.44 7.71 -14.65
CA LEU A 122 -7.08 6.70 -13.78
C LEU A 122 -8.31 6.07 -14.45
N ASP A 123 -9.12 6.86 -15.14
CA ASP A 123 -10.29 6.38 -15.87
C ASP A 123 -9.89 5.40 -16.98
N GLU A 124 -8.87 5.73 -17.76
CA GLU A 124 -8.37 4.87 -18.83
C GLU A 124 -7.70 3.61 -18.27
N TYR A 125 -6.83 3.76 -17.25
CA TYR A 125 -6.09 2.64 -16.65
C TYR A 125 -7.01 1.59 -16.03
N TYR A 126 -8.09 2.04 -15.37
CA TYR A 126 -9.04 1.14 -14.71
C TYR A 126 -10.30 0.87 -15.54
N SER A 127 -10.40 1.44 -16.74
CA SER A 127 -11.59 1.34 -17.62
C SER A 127 -12.88 1.66 -16.85
N SER A 128 -12.87 2.74 -16.07
CA SER A 128 -13.95 3.12 -15.16
C SER A 128 -13.97 4.63 -14.95
N ASP A 129 -15.15 5.20 -14.86
CA ASP A 129 -15.31 6.61 -14.48
C ASP A 129 -15.10 6.77 -12.96
N TRP A 130 -13.93 7.28 -12.58
CA TRP A 130 -13.56 7.48 -11.19
C TRP A 130 -14.20 8.74 -10.62
N PRO A 131 -14.98 8.65 -9.54
CA PRO A 131 -15.56 9.85 -8.93
C PRO A 131 -14.46 10.74 -8.34
N GLU A 132 -14.69 12.05 -8.41
CA GLU A 132 -13.73 13.07 -7.96
C GLU A 132 -13.18 12.84 -6.56
N TRP A 133 -14.04 12.46 -5.61
CA TRP A 133 -13.62 12.23 -4.24
C TRP A 133 -12.57 11.10 -4.14
N LYS A 134 -12.68 10.05 -4.98
CA LYS A 134 -11.67 8.97 -5.00
C LYS A 134 -10.34 9.43 -5.56
N VAL A 135 -10.38 10.21 -6.66
CA VAL A 135 -9.17 10.79 -7.24
C VAL A 135 -8.49 11.67 -6.20
N ASN A 136 -9.24 12.55 -5.53
CA ASN A 136 -8.72 13.48 -4.53
C ASN A 136 -8.12 12.79 -3.29
N VAL A 137 -8.72 11.70 -2.82
CA VAL A 137 -8.18 10.94 -1.68
C VAL A 137 -6.88 10.22 -2.06
N TRP A 138 -6.81 9.69 -3.27
CA TRP A 138 -5.71 8.82 -3.67
C TRP A 138 -4.61 9.51 -4.46
N THR A 139 -4.76 10.78 -4.81
CA THR A 139 -3.82 11.47 -5.68
C THR A 139 -3.44 12.84 -5.11
N ALA A 140 -2.14 13.14 -5.06
CA ALA A 140 -1.65 14.50 -4.90
C ALA A 140 -1.41 15.11 -6.29
N CYS A 141 -2.08 16.20 -6.56
CA CYS A 141 -1.95 17.00 -7.79
C CYS A 141 -1.54 18.42 -7.42
N GLY A 142 -0.60 18.98 -8.15
CA GLY A 142 -0.19 20.38 -7.97
C GLY A 142 1.31 20.60 -7.93
N ALA A 143 1.70 21.72 -7.35
CA ALA A 143 3.10 22.12 -7.19
C ALA A 143 3.88 21.17 -6.26
N PRO A 144 5.20 21.10 -6.38
CA PRO A 144 6.04 20.18 -5.59
C PRO A 144 5.82 20.28 -4.08
N ALA A 145 5.70 21.49 -3.53
CA ALA A 145 5.48 21.68 -2.09
C ALA A 145 4.12 21.14 -1.62
N GLU A 146 3.05 21.35 -2.40
CA GLU A 146 1.73 20.78 -2.09
C GLU A 146 1.73 19.26 -2.13
N CYS A 147 2.46 18.68 -3.09
CA CYS A 147 2.60 17.24 -3.21
C CYS A 147 3.43 16.65 -2.06
N ALA A 148 4.51 17.32 -1.66
CA ALA A 148 5.31 16.93 -0.51
C ALA A 148 4.50 16.96 0.80
N GLU A 149 3.72 18.02 1.03
CA GLU A 149 2.83 18.12 2.19
C GLU A 149 1.84 16.94 2.27
N ARG A 150 1.24 16.56 1.13
CA ARG A 150 0.33 15.43 1.05
C ARG A 150 1.01 14.08 1.34
N ILE A 151 2.26 13.92 0.96
CA ILE A 151 3.07 12.73 1.27
C ILE A 151 3.42 12.70 2.75
N LEU A 152 3.96 13.79 3.28
CA LEU A 152 4.38 13.92 4.69
C LEU A 152 3.23 13.73 5.67
N ALA A 153 1.99 14.02 5.28
CA ALA A 153 0.82 13.81 6.14
C ALA A 153 0.62 12.34 6.57
N PHE A 154 1.20 11.38 5.86
CA PHE A 154 1.12 9.96 6.21
C PHE A 154 2.19 9.50 7.20
N GLU A 155 3.28 10.24 7.38
CA GLU A 155 4.35 9.89 8.31
C GLU A 155 3.83 9.78 9.76
N PRO A 156 3.16 10.83 10.34
CA PRO A 156 2.60 10.73 11.68
C PRO A 156 1.46 9.72 11.81
N ALA A 157 0.86 9.31 10.69
CA ALA A 157 -0.14 8.25 10.65
C ALA A 157 0.47 6.84 10.69
N GLY A 158 1.80 6.72 10.68
CA GLY A 158 2.52 5.45 10.79
C GLY A 158 2.92 4.82 9.46
N ALA A 159 2.87 5.54 8.35
CA ALA A 159 3.38 5.04 7.07
C ALA A 159 4.91 5.07 7.05
N GLN A 160 5.52 3.91 6.90
CA GLN A 160 6.97 3.76 6.80
C GLN A 160 7.47 3.77 5.35
N THR A 161 6.62 3.36 4.44
CA THR A 161 6.93 3.30 3.01
C THR A 161 5.83 3.96 2.18
N MET A 162 6.24 4.88 1.30
CA MET A 162 5.35 5.45 0.30
C MET A 162 5.69 4.86 -1.07
N ILE A 163 4.73 4.18 -1.69
CA ILE A 163 4.85 3.67 -3.06
C ILE A 163 4.17 4.68 -3.97
N ILE A 164 4.93 5.39 -4.79
CA ILE A 164 4.41 6.45 -5.66
C ILE A 164 4.22 5.94 -7.09
N ARG A 165 3.05 6.23 -7.65
CA ARG A 165 2.77 6.09 -9.08
C ARG A 165 2.46 7.47 -9.66
N PHE A 166 3.14 7.83 -10.72
CA PHE A 166 2.80 9.04 -11.45
C PHE A 166 1.57 8.82 -12.33
N THR A 167 0.55 9.65 -12.15
CA THR A 167 -0.68 9.64 -12.97
C THR A 167 -0.59 10.65 -14.11
N SER A 168 0.51 10.60 -14.82
CA SER A 168 0.81 11.37 -16.02
C SER A 168 1.22 10.44 -17.16
N TYR A 169 1.04 10.88 -18.39
CA TYR A 169 1.50 10.14 -19.57
C TYR A 169 3.01 10.32 -19.83
N ASP A 170 3.64 11.36 -19.29
CA ASP A 170 5.10 11.52 -19.26
C ASP A 170 5.68 11.17 -17.89
N GLN A 171 5.70 9.88 -17.58
CA GLN A 171 6.21 9.37 -16.31
C GLN A 171 7.71 9.64 -16.09
N LYS A 172 8.49 9.80 -17.17
CA LYS A 172 9.91 10.12 -17.07
C LYS A 172 10.13 11.56 -16.59
N ALA A 173 9.40 12.52 -17.15
CA ALA A 173 9.46 13.91 -16.70
C ALA A 173 8.97 14.03 -15.25
N GLN A 174 7.89 13.32 -14.90
CA GLN A 174 7.38 13.30 -13.53
C GLN A 174 8.40 12.75 -12.53
N LEU A 175 9.08 11.65 -12.86
CA LEU A 175 10.12 11.08 -12.00
C LEU A 175 11.30 12.05 -11.84
N ALA A 176 11.78 12.65 -12.91
CA ALA A 176 12.86 13.63 -12.84
C ALA A 176 12.48 14.81 -11.96
N ARG A 177 11.31 15.40 -12.19
CA ARG A 177 10.77 16.50 -11.40
C ARG A 177 10.56 16.11 -9.93
N PHE A 178 10.08 14.90 -9.66
CA PHE A 178 9.94 14.39 -8.30
C PHE A 178 11.29 14.32 -7.56
N LEU A 179 12.32 13.79 -8.22
CA LEU A 179 13.65 13.66 -7.60
C LEU A 179 14.30 15.02 -7.34
N ASP A 180 14.08 15.99 -8.23
CA ASP A 180 14.71 17.30 -8.13
C ASP A 180 13.94 18.26 -7.19
N GLU A 181 12.60 18.21 -7.16
CA GLU A 181 11.76 19.23 -6.54
C GLU A 181 10.95 18.74 -5.32
N VAL A 182 10.65 17.43 -5.21
CA VAL A 182 9.84 16.87 -4.11
C VAL A 182 10.69 16.07 -3.12
N ALA A 183 11.53 15.16 -3.61
CA ALA A 183 12.33 14.32 -2.73
C ALA A 183 13.21 15.10 -1.73
N PRO A 184 13.76 16.28 -2.07
CA PRO A 184 14.50 17.09 -1.08
C PRO A 184 13.63 17.71 0.02
N LEU A 185 12.31 17.67 -0.10
CA LEU A 185 11.35 18.19 0.87
C LEU A 185 10.82 17.09 1.83
N LEU A 186 11.10 15.81 1.52
CA LEU A 186 10.71 14.65 2.32
C LEU A 186 11.83 14.24 3.28
#